data_bee2addc78177c6e27fe07639ff143d8
#
_entry.id   bee2addc78177c6e27fe07639ff143d8
#
_cell.length_a   1.000
_cell.length_b   1.000
_cell.length_c   1.000
_cell.angle_alpha   90.00
_cell.angle_beta   90.00
_cell.angle_gamma   90.00
#
_symmetry.space_group_name_H-M   'P 1'
#
loop_
_entity.id
_entity.type
_entity.pdbx_description
1 polymer ?
#
loop_
_entity_poly.entity_id
_entity_poly.type
_entity_poly.pdbx_seq_one_letter_code
_entity_poly.pdbx_strand_id
1 'polypeptide(L)'
;QEVRLHSPEILGACERAFEDKLIEKGKHIFYRREVLEQIPAQAIEETVFEETTRCMVVKAGFVWQDIGSLEDLGEEGLISEKDSRQAQYNCDNTLIINRGSRSIVVANQLEDITIVNTDDAVYVGKKGASESLKDLRRENPALQSYFDMGQVIYKPWGTYEILSAARQYVVRKVVLTQGRTIYAH
;
A
#
# COMPACT_ATOMS: atom_id res chain seq x y z
N GLN A 1 18.94 23.02 -3.46
CA GLN A 1 18.89 24.45 -3.87
C GLN A 1 17.50 24.79 -4.39
N GLU A 2 16.92 24.00 -5.29
CA GLU A 2 15.58 24.26 -5.89
C GLU A 2 14.47 24.23 -4.82
N VAL A 3 14.47 23.28 -3.90
CA VAL A 3 13.49 23.24 -2.81
C VAL A 3 13.54 24.53 -1.94
N ARG A 4 14.74 25.06 -1.72
CA ARG A 4 14.89 26.32 -0.97
C ARG A 4 14.33 27.52 -1.72
N LEU A 5 14.37 27.49 -3.05
CA LEU A 5 13.88 28.55 -3.90
C LEU A 5 12.35 28.51 -4.04
N HIS A 6 11.81 27.33 -4.30
CA HIS A 6 10.40 27.17 -4.68
C HIS A 6 9.48 26.74 -3.51
N SER A 7 10.05 26.08 -2.49
CA SER A 7 9.29 25.58 -1.35
C SER A 7 10.06 25.75 -0.02
N PRO A 8 10.41 26.99 0.36
CA PRO A 8 11.21 27.27 1.57
C PRO A 8 10.48 26.82 2.85
N GLU A 9 9.15 26.83 2.87
CA GLU A 9 8.35 26.39 4.01
C GLU A 9 8.49 24.90 4.26
N ILE A 10 8.41 24.09 3.20
CA ILE A 10 8.62 22.64 3.29
C ILE A 10 10.05 22.34 3.75
N LEU A 11 11.04 23.02 3.15
CA LEU A 11 12.44 22.84 3.55
C LEU A 11 12.64 23.15 5.03
N GLY A 12 12.17 24.31 5.49
CA GLY A 12 12.33 24.74 6.88
C GLY A 12 11.60 23.79 7.87
N ALA A 13 10.44 23.24 7.49
CA ALA A 13 9.75 22.25 8.31
C ALA A 13 10.52 20.93 8.37
N CYS A 14 11.08 20.47 7.25
CA CYS A 14 11.93 19.27 7.21
C CYS A 14 13.23 19.45 8.00
N GLU A 15 13.88 20.62 7.90
CA GLU A 15 15.09 20.94 8.67
C GLU A 15 14.79 20.87 10.17
N ARG A 16 13.71 21.47 10.67
CA ARG A 16 13.27 21.36 12.07
C ARG A 16 12.99 19.92 12.49
N ALA A 17 12.30 19.16 11.64
CA ALA A 17 12.04 17.74 11.92
C ALA A 17 13.35 16.94 12.02
N PHE A 18 14.32 17.23 11.18
CA PHE A 18 15.62 16.58 11.20
C PHE A 18 16.46 16.94 12.44
N GLU A 19 16.37 18.17 12.92
CA GLU A 19 17.04 18.60 14.16
C GLU A 19 16.43 17.93 15.40
N ASP A 20 15.12 17.74 15.42
CA ASP A 20 14.36 17.11 16.53
C ASP A 20 14.31 15.57 16.45
N LYS A 21 15.10 14.96 15.57
CA LYS A 21 15.12 13.51 15.41
C LYS A 21 15.54 12.79 16.68
N LEU A 22 14.88 11.68 16.96
CA LEU A 22 15.28 10.74 18.01
C LEU A 22 16.23 9.71 17.41
N ILE A 23 17.43 9.59 17.98
CA ILE A 23 18.43 8.59 17.55
C ILE A 23 18.43 7.47 18.58
N GLU A 24 17.90 6.29 18.20
CA GLU A 24 18.13 5.08 18.98
C GLU A 24 19.51 4.48 18.68
N LYS A 25 20.08 3.75 19.65
CA LYS A 25 21.32 3.01 19.47
C LYS A 25 21.20 2.01 18.33
N GLY A 26 21.84 2.32 17.19
CA GLY A 26 21.77 1.53 15.97
C GLY A 26 21.48 2.37 14.74
N LYS A 27 20.98 1.76 13.71
CA LYS A 27 20.81 2.34 12.37
C LYS A 27 19.43 3.00 12.14
N HIS A 28 18.63 3.20 13.18
CA HIS A 28 17.26 3.69 13.02
C HIS A 28 17.15 5.14 13.50
N ILE A 29 16.58 5.99 12.67
CA ILE A 29 16.26 7.37 12.98
C ILE A 29 14.73 7.46 13.08
N PHE A 30 14.24 7.99 14.18
CA PHE A 30 12.82 8.23 14.40
C PHE A 30 12.56 9.73 14.49
N TYR A 31 11.39 10.12 14.02
CA TYR A 31 10.90 11.49 14.12
C TYR A 31 9.67 11.54 15.00
N ARG A 32 9.49 12.61 15.74
CA ARG A 32 8.24 12.81 16.48
C ARG A 32 7.11 13.14 15.53
N ARG A 33 5.96 12.55 15.77
CA ARG A 33 4.77 12.73 14.92
C ARG A 33 4.35 14.20 14.85
N GLU A 34 4.35 14.88 15.99
CA GLU A 34 3.95 16.28 16.11
C GLU A 34 4.80 17.22 15.25
N VAL A 35 6.06 16.85 14.99
CA VAL A 35 6.97 17.64 14.16
C VAL A 35 6.75 17.31 12.67
N LEU A 36 6.48 16.04 12.35
CA LEU A 36 6.16 15.65 10.97
C LEU A 36 4.82 16.23 10.49
N GLU A 37 3.83 16.34 11.38
CA GLU A 37 2.53 16.95 11.08
C GLU A 37 2.59 18.45 10.77
N GLN A 38 3.72 19.13 11.09
CA GLN A 38 3.96 20.51 10.71
C GLN A 38 4.50 20.69 9.29
N ILE A 39 4.90 19.61 8.63
CA ILE A 39 5.36 19.67 7.25
C ILE A 39 4.12 19.83 6.35
N PRO A 40 4.09 20.87 5.48
CA PRO A 40 2.98 21.04 4.54
C PRO A 40 2.78 19.78 3.68
N ALA A 41 1.51 19.31 3.63
CA ALA A 41 1.14 18.13 2.81
C ALA A 41 0.98 18.53 1.33
N GLN A 42 2.10 18.80 0.66
CA GLN A 42 2.18 19.20 -0.74
C GLN A 42 3.17 18.29 -1.47
N ALA A 43 2.85 17.93 -2.71
CA ALA A 43 3.72 17.13 -3.53
C ALA A 43 4.94 17.97 -4.02
N ILE A 44 6.13 17.40 -3.98
CA ILE A 44 7.35 18.05 -4.45
C ILE A 44 7.32 18.27 -5.97
N GLU A 45 6.59 17.44 -6.68
CA GLU A 45 6.34 17.57 -8.10
C GLU A 45 5.69 18.93 -8.43
N GLU A 46 4.59 19.24 -7.75
CA GLU A 46 3.82 20.46 -7.95
C GLU A 46 4.59 21.70 -7.48
N THR A 47 5.25 21.60 -6.33
CA THR A 47 5.85 22.77 -5.67
C THR A 47 7.27 23.08 -6.13
N VAL A 48 7.96 22.11 -6.73
CA VAL A 48 9.37 22.29 -7.16
C VAL A 48 9.58 21.90 -8.61
N PHE A 49 9.12 20.72 -9.04
CA PHE A 49 9.48 20.23 -10.37
C PHE A 49 8.73 20.95 -11.50
N GLU A 50 7.51 21.37 -11.26
CA GLU A 50 6.74 22.17 -12.23
C GLU A 50 7.21 23.62 -12.29
N GLU A 51 7.76 24.13 -11.18
CA GLU A 51 8.20 25.53 -11.08
C GLU A 51 9.65 25.78 -11.52
N THR A 52 10.53 24.76 -11.44
CA THR A 52 11.94 24.94 -11.75
C THR A 52 12.24 24.81 -13.24
N THR A 53 13.11 25.68 -13.75
CA THR A 53 13.68 25.56 -15.10
C THR A 53 14.93 24.67 -15.17
N ARG A 54 15.34 24.06 -14.05
CA ARG A 54 16.57 23.26 -13.93
C ARG A 54 16.33 21.76 -13.92
N CYS A 55 15.19 21.29 -14.43
CA CYS A 55 14.93 19.87 -14.61
C CYS A 55 15.59 19.34 -15.86
N MET A 56 16.18 18.14 -15.73
CA MET A 56 16.61 17.34 -16.87
C MET A 56 15.87 16.00 -16.85
N VAL A 57 15.45 15.56 -18.04
CA VAL A 57 14.81 14.27 -18.23
C VAL A 57 15.82 13.30 -18.85
N VAL A 58 16.01 12.15 -18.21
CA VAL A 58 16.81 11.05 -18.75
C VAL A 58 15.87 9.95 -19.19
N LYS A 59 15.95 9.57 -20.48
CA LYS A 59 15.12 8.48 -20.99
C LYS A 59 15.53 7.16 -20.35
N ALA A 60 14.58 6.46 -19.72
CA ALA A 60 14.80 5.13 -19.21
C ALA A 60 14.98 4.12 -20.33
N GLY A 61 16.00 3.24 -20.22
CA GLY A 61 16.22 2.11 -21.12
C GLY A 61 15.61 0.80 -20.62
N PHE A 62 14.67 0.89 -19.66
CA PHE A 62 13.98 -0.25 -19.02
C PHE A 62 12.48 0.03 -18.96
N VAL A 63 11.69 -1.02 -18.81
CA VAL A 63 10.26 -0.90 -18.56
C VAL A 63 10.07 -0.48 -17.10
N TRP A 64 9.32 0.59 -16.90
CA TRP A 64 8.90 1.06 -15.57
C TRP A 64 7.41 1.33 -15.61
N GLN A 65 6.70 0.84 -14.60
CA GLN A 65 5.27 1.05 -14.46
C GLN A 65 4.91 1.24 -13.00
N ASP A 66 4.05 2.19 -12.74
CA ASP A 66 3.41 2.37 -11.44
C ASP A 66 2.17 1.47 -11.38
N ILE A 67 2.10 0.61 -10.36
CA ILE A 67 0.94 -0.24 -10.13
C ILE A 67 -0.04 0.55 -9.26
N GLY A 68 -0.93 1.30 -9.90
CA GLY A 68 -1.93 2.14 -9.24
C GLY A 68 -3.26 1.44 -9.00
N SER A 69 -3.55 0.39 -9.77
CA SER A 69 -4.82 -0.33 -9.76
C SER A 69 -4.64 -1.84 -9.68
N LEU A 70 -5.72 -2.56 -9.38
CA LEU A 70 -5.71 -4.03 -9.40
C LEU A 70 -5.61 -4.57 -10.84
N GLU A 71 -6.08 -3.81 -11.79
CA GLU A 71 -6.08 -4.15 -13.21
C GLU A 71 -4.65 -4.17 -13.75
N ASP A 72 -3.79 -3.26 -13.32
CA ASP A 72 -2.37 -3.20 -13.73
C ASP A 72 -1.62 -4.49 -13.39
N LEU A 73 -2.02 -5.17 -12.30
CA LEU A 73 -1.46 -6.46 -11.93
C LEU A 73 -1.74 -7.56 -12.97
N GLY A 74 -2.90 -7.50 -13.63
CA GLY A 74 -3.30 -8.45 -14.65
C GLY A 74 -2.64 -8.20 -16.00
N GLU A 75 -2.49 -6.93 -16.41
CA GLU A 75 -1.96 -6.54 -17.72
C GLU A 75 -0.47 -6.84 -17.88
N GLU A 76 0.32 -6.73 -16.82
CA GLU A 76 1.76 -6.98 -16.85
C GLU A 76 2.16 -8.46 -16.73
N GLY A 77 1.22 -9.38 -16.69
CA GLY A 77 1.52 -10.80 -16.49
C GLY A 77 2.17 -11.09 -15.12
N LEU A 78 2.10 -10.13 -14.19
CA LEU A 78 2.57 -10.27 -12.81
C LEU A 78 1.76 -11.32 -12.04
N ILE A 79 0.55 -11.58 -12.53
CA ILE A 79 -0.33 -12.61 -12.01
C ILE A 79 -0.56 -13.63 -13.11
N SER A 80 -0.21 -14.88 -12.86
CA SER A 80 -0.51 -15.95 -13.79
C SER A 80 -2.03 -16.10 -13.92
N GLU A 81 -2.56 -15.88 -15.13
CA GLU A 81 -3.97 -16.12 -15.45
C GLU A 81 -4.38 -17.60 -15.30
N LYS A 82 -3.40 -18.49 -15.17
CA LYS A 82 -3.61 -19.94 -15.08
C LYS A 82 -3.61 -20.46 -13.65
N ASP A 83 -4.36 -19.84 -12.76
CA ASP A 83 -4.70 -20.55 -11.52
C ASP A 83 -5.80 -21.59 -11.86
N SER A 84 -5.52 -22.87 -11.61
CA SER A 84 -6.47 -23.97 -11.83
C SER A 84 -7.76 -23.87 -10.98
N ARG A 85 -7.81 -22.89 -10.09
CA ARG A 85 -8.94 -22.63 -9.19
C ARG A 85 -9.79 -21.44 -9.62
N GLN A 86 -9.75 -21.09 -10.91
CA GLN A 86 -10.63 -20.08 -11.51
C GLN A 86 -11.14 -20.55 -12.86
N ALA A 87 -12.38 -20.17 -13.18
CA ALA A 87 -13.01 -20.46 -14.46
C ALA A 87 -13.91 -19.30 -14.89
N GLN A 88 -13.97 -19.10 -16.20
CA GLN A 88 -14.85 -18.10 -16.82
C GLN A 88 -15.72 -18.76 -17.87
N TYR A 89 -16.99 -18.38 -17.95
CA TYR A 89 -17.92 -18.81 -18.96
C TYR A 89 -18.73 -17.63 -19.49
N ASN A 90 -18.67 -17.40 -20.80
CA ASN A 90 -19.32 -16.26 -21.47
C ASN A 90 -19.00 -14.91 -20.77
N CYS A 91 -17.76 -14.71 -20.41
CA CYS A 91 -17.27 -13.45 -19.84
C CYS A 91 -16.48 -12.68 -20.90
N ASP A 92 -16.65 -11.37 -20.92
CA ASP A 92 -15.89 -10.45 -21.74
C ASP A 92 -15.15 -9.45 -20.85
N ASN A 93 -13.91 -9.12 -21.20
CA ASN A 93 -13.04 -8.15 -20.49
C ASN A 93 -13.07 -8.30 -18.95
N THR A 94 -13.16 -9.55 -18.45
CA THR A 94 -13.27 -9.86 -17.03
C THR A 94 -11.92 -10.35 -16.48
N LEU A 95 -11.41 -9.67 -15.46
CA LEU A 95 -10.18 -10.04 -14.75
C LEU A 95 -10.53 -10.82 -13.48
N ILE A 96 -9.93 -11.99 -13.29
CA ILE A 96 -10.01 -12.75 -12.04
C ILE A 96 -8.61 -12.91 -11.46
N ILE A 97 -8.43 -12.46 -10.23
CA ILE A 97 -7.24 -12.66 -9.41
C ILE A 97 -7.63 -13.51 -8.21
N ASN A 98 -7.36 -14.82 -8.29
CA ASN A 98 -7.66 -15.73 -7.19
C ASN A 98 -6.40 -16.05 -6.38
N ARG A 99 -6.32 -15.53 -5.18
CA ARG A 99 -5.26 -15.80 -4.19
C ARG A 99 -5.77 -16.54 -2.97
N GLY A 100 -7.08 -16.82 -2.92
CA GLY A 100 -7.67 -17.62 -1.84
C GLY A 100 -7.13 -19.07 -1.86
N SER A 101 -6.65 -19.54 -0.70
CA SER A 101 -6.00 -20.85 -0.58
C SER A 101 -6.97 -22.02 -0.72
N ARG A 102 -8.26 -21.82 -0.46
CA ARG A 102 -9.30 -22.86 -0.38
C ARG A 102 -10.52 -22.59 -1.27
N SER A 103 -10.56 -21.47 -1.96
CA SER A 103 -11.71 -21.06 -2.75
C SER A 103 -11.47 -21.24 -4.24
N ILE A 104 -12.55 -21.54 -4.95
CA ILE A 104 -12.63 -21.51 -6.41
C ILE A 104 -13.44 -20.29 -6.80
N VAL A 105 -12.99 -19.55 -7.79
CA VAL A 105 -13.74 -18.42 -8.37
C VAL A 105 -14.28 -18.83 -9.73
N VAL A 106 -15.58 -18.75 -9.90
CA VAL A 106 -16.25 -18.99 -11.18
C VAL A 106 -17.00 -17.73 -11.57
N ALA A 107 -16.68 -17.17 -12.72
CA ALA A 107 -17.38 -16.05 -13.32
C ALA A 107 -18.22 -16.52 -14.48
N ASN A 108 -19.47 -16.08 -14.57
CA ASN A 108 -20.40 -16.47 -15.62
C ASN A 108 -21.19 -15.27 -16.13
N GLN A 109 -21.15 -15.04 -17.44
CA GLN A 109 -21.90 -14.00 -18.14
C GLN A 109 -21.62 -12.59 -17.56
N LEU A 110 -20.34 -12.27 -17.31
CA LEU A 110 -19.90 -10.98 -16.80
C LEU A 110 -19.14 -10.21 -17.88
N GLU A 111 -19.27 -8.89 -17.83
CA GLU A 111 -18.62 -7.96 -18.73
C GLU A 111 -18.00 -6.80 -17.94
N ASP A 112 -16.76 -6.42 -18.27
CA ASP A 112 -16.02 -5.33 -17.66
C ASP A 112 -15.93 -5.42 -16.12
N ILE A 113 -15.63 -6.60 -15.59
CA ILE A 113 -15.58 -6.87 -14.14
C ILE A 113 -14.16 -7.27 -13.72
N THR A 114 -13.73 -6.73 -12.58
CA THR A 114 -12.56 -7.20 -11.83
C THR A 114 -13.01 -7.93 -10.58
N ILE A 115 -12.56 -9.18 -10.42
CA ILE A 115 -12.79 -10.02 -9.25
C ILE A 115 -11.43 -10.33 -8.62
N VAL A 116 -11.27 -9.95 -7.35
CA VAL A 116 -10.10 -10.33 -6.55
C VAL A 116 -10.57 -11.09 -5.34
N ASN A 117 -10.06 -12.31 -5.19
CA ASN A 117 -10.35 -13.18 -4.07
C ASN A 117 -9.08 -13.50 -3.30
N THR A 118 -9.08 -13.22 -2.02
CA THR A 118 -8.02 -13.55 -1.05
C THR A 118 -8.58 -14.46 0.03
N ASP A 119 -7.78 -14.86 1.01
CA ASP A 119 -8.26 -15.71 2.12
C ASP A 119 -9.22 -14.97 3.08
N ASP A 120 -9.20 -13.65 3.07
CA ASP A 120 -9.89 -12.78 4.02
C ASP A 120 -10.92 -11.84 3.37
N ALA A 121 -10.86 -11.63 2.05
CA ALA A 121 -11.72 -10.69 1.38
C ALA A 121 -12.02 -11.10 -0.07
N VAL A 122 -13.19 -10.68 -0.55
CA VAL A 122 -13.57 -10.73 -1.96
C VAL A 122 -13.92 -9.33 -2.43
N TYR A 123 -13.25 -8.88 -3.46
CA TYR A 123 -13.59 -7.65 -4.18
C TYR A 123 -14.24 -8.01 -5.51
N VAL A 124 -15.34 -7.35 -5.83
CA VAL A 124 -16.00 -7.39 -7.14
C VAL A 124 -16.35 -5.97 -7.53
N GLY A 125 -15.85 -5.51 -8.64
CA GLY A 125 -16.07 -4.16 -9.13
C GLY A 125 -16.02 -4.08 -10.65
N LYS A 126 -16.50 -2.98 -11.21
CA LYS A 126 -16.25 -2.68 -12.61
C LYS A 126 -14.76 -2.51 -12.85
N LYS A 127 -14.27 -2.91 -14.02
CA LYS A 127 -12.88 -2.69 -14.43
C LYS A 127 -12.56 -1.19 -14.35
N GLY A 128 -11.42 -0.84 -13.74
CA GLY A 128 -11.03 0.55 -13.46
C GLY A 128 -11.62 1.16 -12.18
N ALA A 129 -12.53 0.48 -11.48
CA ALA A 129 -13.12 1.00 -10.25
C ALA A 129 -12.28 0.72 -8.98
N SER A 130 -11.18 -0.02 -9.10
CA SER A 130 -10.35 -0.40 -7.94
C SER A 130 -9.65 0.78 -7.27
N GLU A 131 -9.45 1.89 -7.97
CA GLU A 131 -8.90 3.13 -7.40
C GLU A 131 -9.77 3.69 -6.27
N SER A 132 -11.09 3.51 -6.35
CA SER A 132 -12.04 3.97 -5.34
C SER A 132 -12.00 3.16 -4.02
N LEU A 133 -11.25 2.05 -3.96
CA LEU A 133 -11.09 1.26 -2.73
C LEU A 133 -10.52 2.07 -1.56
N LYS A 134 -9.68 3.06 -1.85
CA LYS A 134 -9.14 3.98 -0.83
C LYS A 134 -10.24 4.81 -0.17
N ASP A 135 -11.19 5.29 -0.96
CA ASP A 135 -12.32 6.08 -0.48
C ASP A 135 -13.31 5.21 0.28
N LEU A 136 -13.62 4.04 -0.27
CA LEU A 136 -14.48 3.05 0.38
C LEU A 136 -13.95 2.68 1.78
N ARG A 137 -12.65 2.48 1.92
CA ARG A 137 -12.00 2.21 3.20
C ARG A 137 -12.18 3.38 4.18
N ARG A 138 -12.02 4.61 3.70
CA ARG A 138 -12.17 5.83 4.52
C ARG A 138 -13.62 6.03 4.98
N GLU A 139 -14.58 5.73 4.12
CA GLU A 139 -16.01 5.89 4.40
C GLU A 139 -16.59 4.78 5.28
N ASN A 140 -15.87 3.64 5.41
CA ASN A 140 -16.33 2.49 6.17
C ASN A 140 -15.34 2.09 7.29
N PRO A 141 -15.20 2.90 8.36
CA PRO A 141 -14.27 2.61 9.45
C PRO A 141 -14.49 1.24 10.13
N ALA A 142 -15.73 0.74 10.13
CA ALA A 142 -16.08 -0.56 10.68
C ALA A 142 -15.38 -1.73 9.97
N LEU A 143 -15.01 -1.55 8.69
CA LEU A 143 -14.28 -2.55 7.91
C LEU A 143 -12.77 -2.46 8.09
N GLN A 144 -12.25 -1.45 8.80
CA GLN A 144 -10.81 -1.23 8.94
C GLN A 144 -10.08 -2.44 9.50
N SER A 145 -10.65 -3.10 10.50
CA SER A 145 -10.04 -4.29 11.12
C SER A 145 -9.91 -5.47 10.15
N TYR A 146 -10.80 -5.58 9.17
CA TYR A 146 -10.73 -6.60 8.13
C TYR A 146 -9.66 -6.26 7.09
N PHE A 147 -9.52 -4.99 6.71
CA PHE A 147 -8.45 -4.56 5.80
C PHE A 147 -7.05 -4.72 6.40
N ASP A 148 -6.94 -4.69 7.72
CA ASP A 148 -5.67 -4.84 8.43
C ASP A 148 -5.35 -6.32 8.76
N MET A 149 -6.30 -7.24 8.58
CA MET A 149 -6.06 -8.68 8.75
C MET A 149 -5.19 -9.23 7.61
N GLY A 150 -4.32 -10.16 7.96
CA GLY A 150 -3.42 -10.79 6.99
C GLY A 150 -2.24 -9.92 6.55
N GLN A 151 -2.16 -8.65 6.93
CA GLN A 151 -1.02 -7.80 6.63
C GLN A 151 0.16 -8.11 7.56
N VAL A 152 1.34 -8.28 6.97
CA VAL A 152 2.59 -8.33 7.74
C VAL A 152 3.00 -6.91 8.08
N ILE A 153 2.93 -6.58 9.35
CA ILE A 153 3.28 -5.25 9.87
C ILE A 153 4.73 -5.27 10.34
N TYR A 154 5.55 -4.41 9.74
CA TYR A 154 6.96 -4.27 10.07
C TYR A 154 7.16 -3.33 11.25
N LYS A 155 7.96 -3.75 12.22
CA LYS A 155 8.33 -2.99 13.42
C LYS A 155 9.85 -3.01 13.61
N PRO A 156 10.44 -2.10 14.40
CA PRO A 156 11.87 -2.08 14.65
C PRO A 156 12.42 -3.37 15.28
N TRP A 157 11.56 -4.16 15.90
CA TRP A 157 11.91 -5.42 16.56
C TRP A 157 11.65 -6.66 15.69
N GLY A 158 10.97 -6.52 14.54
CA GLY A 158 10.62 -7.64 13.67
C GLY A 158 9.30 -7.42 12.95
N THR A 159 8.49 -8.45 12.85
CA THR A 159 7.19 -8.36 12.17
C THR A 159 6.08 -9.00 13.01
N TYR A 160 4.85 -8.57 12.80
CA TYR A 160 3.68 -9.31 13.24
C TYR A 160 2.59 -9.36 12.19
N GLU A 161 1.80 -10.40 12.25
CA GLU A 161 0.66 -10.67 11.38
C GLU A 161 -0.54 -11.05 12.26
N ILE A 162 -1.72 -10.48 11.99
CA ILE A 162 -2.95 -10.84 12.68
C ILE A 162 -3.53 -12.07 11.99
N LEU A 163 -3.50 -13.20 12.66
CA LEU A 163 -4.03 -14.47 12.14
C LEU A 163 -5.53 -14.63 12.37
N SER A 164 -6.03 -14.05 13.44
CA SER A 164 -7.45 -14.08 13.80
C SER A 164 -7.77 -12.97 14.78
N ALA A 165 -8.92 -12.36 14.64
CA ALA A 165 -9.41 -11.35 15.57
C ALA A 165 -10.91 -11.58 15.83
N ALA A 166 -11.31 -11.50 17.10
CA ALA A 166 -12.71 -11.47 17.52
C ALA A 166 -12.87 -10.46 18.67
N ARG A 167 -14.11 -10.22 19.07
CA ARG A 167 -14.42 -9.22 20.12
C ARG A 167 -13.61 -9.38 21.41
N GLN A 168 -13.23 -10.62 21.75
CA GLN A 168 -12.59 -10.95 23.04
C GLN A 168 -11.14 -11.40 22.91
N TYR A 169 -10.62 -11.60 21.68
CA TYR A 169 -9.24 -12.06 21.49
C TYR A 169 -8.66 -11.62 20.15
N VAL A 170 -7.33 -11.55 20.09
CA VAL A 170 -6.55 -11.39 18.86
C VAL A 170 -5.41 -12.39 18.88
N VAL A 171 -5.30 -13.20 17.83
CA VAL A 171 -4.16 -14.12 17.63
C VAL A 171 -3.20 -13.47 16.64
N ARG A 172 -1.94 -13.36 17.05
CA ARG A 172 -0.88 -12.78 16.23
C ARG A 172 0.27 -13.76 16.07
N LYS A 173 0.78 -13.87 14.84
CA LYS A 173 2.09 -14.45 14.58
C LYS A 173 3.12 -13.34 14.71
N VAL A 174 4.11 -13.53 15.54
CA VAL A 174 5.17 -12.56 15.79
C VAL A 174 6.51 -13.19 15.41
N VAL A 175 7.29 -12.48 14.59
CA VAL A 175 8.64 -12.87 14.22
C VAL A 175 9.59 -11.82 14.75
N LEU A 176 10.44 -12.20 15.70
CA LEU A 176 11.46 -11.31 16.26
C LEU A 176 12.75 -11.39 15.46
N THR A 177 13.31 -10.24 15.15
CA THR A 177 14.67 -10.15 14.61
C THR A 177 15.68 -10.46 15.71
N GLN A 178 16.70 -11.25 15.40
CA GLN A 178 17.75 -11.62 16.34
C GLN A 178 18.33 -10.38 17.05
N GLY A 179 18.44 -10.44 18.36
CA GLY A 179 18.95 -9.36 19.21
C GLY A 179 17.95 -8.22 19.48
N ARG A 180 16.68 -8.38 19.12
CA ARG A 180 15.63 -7.39 19.39
C ARG A 180 14.68 -7.87 20.49
N THR A 181 14.02 -6.91 21.12
CA THR A 181 13.10 -7.17 22.25
C THR A 181 11.76 -6.47 21.99
N ILE A 182 10.68 -7.18 22.31
CA ILE A 182 9.33 -6.58 22.40
C ILE A 182 9.11 -6.21 23.88
N TYR A 183 8.70 -4.99 24.12
CA TYR A 183 8.18 -4.58 25.41
C TYR A 183 6.67 -4.81 25.43
N ALA A 184 6.17 -5.52 26.43
CA ALA A 184 4.74 -5.64 26.68
C ALA A 184 4.21 -4.28 27.16
N HIS A 185 3.17 -3.79 26.49
CA HIS A 185 2.40 -2.61 26.90
C HIS A 185 1.04 -3.05 27.40
#